data_2dac49754db64c776185f5618636cb0c
#
_entry.id   2dac49754db64c776185f5618636cb0c
#
_cell.length_a   1.000
_cell.length_b   1.000
_cell.length_c   1.000
_cell.angle_alpha   90.00
_cell.angle_beta   90.00
_cell.angle_gamma   90.00
#
_symmetry.space_group_name_H-M   'P 1'
#
loop_
_entity.id
_entity.type
_entity.pdbx_description
1 polymer ?
#
loop_
_entity_poly.entity_id
_entity_poly.type
_entity_poly.pdbx_seq_one_letter_code
_entity_poly.pdbx_strand_id
1 'polypeptide(L)'
;MIKIQDVTFRYPKSDKEVLSRLNLEIADGEFLCIIGHSGCGKSTLLKLIAGLDMPTSGSVLTDNKTISGPSADRSVVFQQYSLFPWMTVLQNVTFAVNKTGRFSKSEAKERAVYFLKKTGLEHVLDAWPYQLSGGMRQRTAIARTLAMDSPYLLLDEPFGALDTKIRGQLQILLQDLWKESGKTVIFVTHDLDEAMILGSRIVFIEDGRIQHEKQIDTSINCCCRQQAGRADCQALKEEMTRWFQ
;
A
#
# COMPACT_ATOMS: atom_id res chain seq x y z
N MET A 1 8.24 12.65 5.81
CA MET A 1 7.68 13.21 4.57
C MET A 1 8.41 12.65 3.35
N ILE A 2 7.68 12.22 2.30
CA ILE A 2 8.27 11.73 1.05
C ILE A 2 8.14 12.82 -0.02
N LYS A 3 9.22 13.08 -0.77
CA LYS A 3 9.21 14.01 -1.91
C LYS A 3 9.72 13.31 -3.15
N ILE A 4 8.97 13.46 -4.22
CA ILE A 4 9.31 12.98 -5.57
C ILE A 4 9.51 14.24 -6.42
N GLN A 5 10.72 14.40 -6.94
CA GLN A 5 11.14 15.64 -7.61
C GLN A 5 11.62 15.36 -9.04
N ASP A 6 10.82 15.81 -9.99
CA ASP A 6 11.08 15.72 -11.44
C ASP A 6 11.48 14.29 -11.90
N VAL A 7 10.81 13.27 -11.33
CA VAL A 7 11.16 11.87 -11.53
C VAL A 7 10.74 11.39 -12.91
N THR A 8 11.72 10.94 -13.68
CA THR A 8 11.51 10.19 -14.93
C THR A 8 12.05 8.77 -14.75
N PHE A 9 11.32 7.77 -15.23
CA PHE A 9 11.75 6.37 -15.16
C PHE A 9 11.48 5.61 -16.44
N ARG A 10 12.49 4.83 -16.86
CA ARG A 10 12.43 3.86 -17.96
C ARG A 10 12.97 2.52 -17.47
N TYR A 11 12.34 1.41 -17.86
CA TYR A 11 12.93 0.10 -17.62
C TYR A 11 14.15 -0.13 -18.52
N PRO A 12 15.17 -0.87 -18.05
CA PRO A 12 16.30 -1.27 -18.89
C PRO A 12 15.80 -1.90 -20.19
N LYS A 13 16.40 -1.55 -21.33
CA LYS A 13 16.05 -2.03 -22.67
C LYS A 13 14.67 -1.58 -23.20
N SER A 14 14.05 -0.57 -22.61
CA SER A 14 12.82 0.04 -23.11
C SER A 14 13.03 1.52 -23.39
N ASP A 15 12.62 1.97 -24.57
CA ASP A 15 12.63 3.41 -24.91
C ASP A 15 11.40 4.14 -24.33
N LYS A 16 10.42 3.42 -23.84
CA LYS A 16 9.18 3.99 -23.29
C LYS A 16 9.41 4.52 -21.88
N GLU A 17 9.15 5.80 -21.67
CA GLU A 17 9.03 6.38 -20.33
C GLU A 17 7.77 5.83 -19.65
N VAL A 18 7.96 5.28 -18.44
CA VAL A 18 6.86 4.80 -17.60
C VAL A 18 6.39 5.89 -16.66
N LEU A 19 7.34 6.74 -16.20
CA LEU A 19 7.07 7.97 -15.46
C LEU A 19 7.80 9.11 -16.14
N SER A 20 7.16 10.27 -16.27
CA SER A 20 7.69 11.42 -17.00
C SER A 20 7.56 12.71 -16.19
N ARG A 21 8.69 13.19 -15.63
CA ARG A 21 8.81 14.41 -14.82
C ARG A 21 7.77 14.51 -13.71
N LEU A 22 7.55 13.40 -13.01
CA LEU A 22 6.54 13.31 -11.95
C LEU A 22 7.02 14.06 -10.71
N ASN A 23 6.15 14.92 -10.18
CA ASN A 23 6.35 15.64 -8.94
C ASN A 23 5.22 15.29 -7.99
N LEU A 24 5.55 14.89 -6.74
CA LEU A 24 4.57 14.56 -5.71
C LEU A 24 5.20 14.73 -4.33
N GLU A 25 4.49 15.41 -3.44
CA GLU A 25 4.83 15.46 -2.02
C GLU A 25 3.79 14.68 -1.22
N ILE A 26 4.25 13.85 -0.28
CA ILE A 26 3.41 13.03 0.60
C ILE A 26 3.74 13.41 2.03
N ALA A 27 2.75 13.96 2.73
CA ALA A 27 2.92 14.41 4.11
C ALA A 27 3.07 13.22 5.08
N ASP A 28 3.71 13.44 6.22
CA ASP A 28 3.73 12.44 7.28
C ASP A 28 2.32 12.24 7.84
N GLY A 29 1.96 10.98 8.10
CA GLY A 29 0.63 10.61 8.57
C GLY A 29 -0.46 10.65 7.50
N GLU A 30 -0.13 10.90 6.25
CA GLU A 30 -1.09 10.91 5.14
C GLU A 30 -1.47 9.49 4.70
N PHE A 31 -2.75 9.30 4.33
CA PHE A 31 -3.19 8.14 3.59
C PHE A 31 -3.42 8.52 2.12
N LEU A 32 -2.39 8.36 1.31
CA LEU A 32 -2.43 8.65 -0.12
C LEU A 32 -2.91 7.44 -0.91
N CYS A 33 -3.99 7.59 -1.67
CA CYS A 33 -4.40 6.61 -2.68
C CYS A 33 -3.93 7.05 -4.06
N ILE A 34 -3.29 6.14 -4.79
CA ILE A 34 -2.86 6.34 -6.18
C ILE A 34 -3.72 5.44 -7.06
N ILE A 35 -4.49 6.07 -7.94
CA ILE A 35 -5.37 5.39 -8.89
C ILE A 35 -4.97 5.69 -10.34
N GLY A 36 -5.51 4.94 -11.29
CA GLY A 36 -5.27 5.10 -12.73
C GLY A 36 -5.36 3.79 -13.48
N HIS A 37 -5.28 3.86 -14.80
CA HIS A 37 -5.36 2.69 -15.67
C HIS A 37 -4.22 1.69 -15.44
N SER A 38 -4.43 0.43 -15.86
CA SER A 38 -3.37 -0.57 -15.83
C SER A 38 -2.19 -0.15 -16.70
N GLY A 39 -0.98 -0.27 -16.17
CA GLY A 39 0.24 0.10 -16.90
C GLY A 39 0.61 1.59 -16.91
N CYS A 40 -0.14 2.48 -16.23
CA CYS A 40 0.17 3.93 -16.19
C CYS A 40 1.36 4.32 -15.27
N GLY A 41 1.99 3.37 -14.56
CA GLY A 41 3.20 3.63 -13.76
C GLY A 41 3.02 3.57 -12.23
N LYS A 42 1.82 3.27 -11.70
CA LYS A 42 1.55 3.23 -10.23
C LYS A 42 2.49 2.32 -9.45
N SER A 43 2.59 1.05 -9.84
CA SER A 43 3.48 0.07 -9.20
C SER A 43 4.96 0.44 -9.38
N THR A 44 5.31 1.08 -10.49
CA THR A 44 6.66 1.60 -10.72
C THR A 44 6.97 2.73 -9.75
N LEU A 45 6.06 3.69 -9.58
CA LEU A 45 6.22 4.76 -8.59
C LEU A 45 6.39 4.20 -7.18
N LEU A 46 5.58 3.20 -6.82
CA LEU A 46 5.68 2.55 -5.52
C LEU A 46 7.04 1.86 -5.31
N LYS A 47 7.59 1.22 -6.36
CA LYS A 47 8.94 0.60 -6.30
C LYS A 47 10.05 1.63 -6.13
N LEU A 48 9.95 2.80 -6.77
CA LEU A 48 10.90 3.90 -6.57
C LEU A 48 10.85 4.42 -5.14
N ILE A 49 9.65 4.61 -4.57
CA ILE A 49 9.48 5.01 -3.16
C ILE A 49 10.03 3.93 -2.23
N ALA A 50 9.86 2.65 -2.55
CA ALA A 50 10.42 1.55 -1.78
C ALA A 50 11.96 1.47 -1.84
N GLY A 51 12.58 2.10 -2.85
CA GLY A 51 14.00 2.00 -3.14
C GLY A 51 14.41 0.68 -3.81
N LEU A 52 13.47 0.02 -4.46
CA LEU A 52 13.71 -1.23 -5.22
C LEU A 52 14.21 -0.95 -6.63
N ASP A 53 13.75 0.17 -7.18
CA ASP A 53 14.22 0.72 -8.46
C ASP A 53 14.74 2.14 -8.22
N MET A 54 15.63 2.63 -9.08
CA MET A 54 16.14 4.00 -9.05
C MET A 54 15.60 4.81 -10.23
N PRO A 55 15.26 6.07 -10.04
CA PRO A 55 14.80 6.91 -11.15
C PRO A 55 15.90 7.08 -12.20
N THR A 56 15.51 7.21 -13.49
CA THR A 56 16.43 7.52 -14.58
C THR A 56 16.93 8.96 -14.46
N SER A 57 16.06 9.88 -14.04
CA SER A 57 16.41 11.27 -13.68
C SER A 57 15.47 11.76 -12.57
N GLY A 58 15.83 12.86 -11.92
CA GLY A 58 15.14 13.37 -10.75
C GLY A 58 15.53 12.63 -9.48
N SER A 59 14.76 12.79 -8.40
CA SER A 59 15.06 12.16 -7.11
C SER A 59 13.81 11.83 -6.30
N VAL A 60 13.91 10.76 -5.51
CA VAL A 60 12.93 10.41 -4.47
C VAL A 60 13.60 10.54 -3.12
N LEU A 61 13.01 11.35 -2.24
CA LEU A 61 13.56 11.63 -0.92
C LEU A 61 12.59 11.18 0.17
N THR A 62 13.15 10.71 1.29
CA THR A 62 12.44 10.51 2.56
C THR A 62 13.16 11.32 3.61
N ASP A 63 12.43 12.20 4.33
CA ASP A 63 12.99 13.09 5.36
C ASP A 63 14.20 13.88 4.86
N ASN A 64 14.09 14.44 3.65
CA ASN A 64 15.11 15.19 2.91
C ASN A 64 16.39 14.39 2.59
N LYS A 65 16.37 13.05 2.70
CA LYS A 65 17.47 12.17 2.28
C LYS A 65 17.05 11.41 1.03
N THR A 66 17.90 11.40 0.03
CA THR A 66 17.66 10.63 -1.21
C THR A 66 17.57 9.13 -0.89
N ILE A 67 16.56 8.48 -1.41
CA ILE A 67 16.40 7.02 -1.32
C ILE A 67 17.45 6.37 -2.21
N SER A 68 18.35 5.60 -1.61
CA SER A 68 19.43 4.87 -2.29
C SER A 68 19.26 3.35 -2.27
N GLY A 69 18.18 2.85 -1.65
CA GLY A 69 17.90 1.43 -1.56
C GLY A 69 16.73 1.09 -0.63
N PRO A 70 16.38 -0.19 -0.51
CA PRO A 70 15.35 -0.65 0.42
C PRO A 70 15.73 -0.35 1.88
N SER A 71 14.70 -0.09 2.72
CA SER A 71 14.88 0.19 4.16
C SER A 71 13.75 -0.48 4.95
N ALA A 72 14.04 -0.85 6.20
CA ALA A 72 13.05 -1.34 7.14
C ALA A 72 11.96 -0.29 7.49
N ASP A 73 12.20 0.99 7.17
CA ASP A 73 11.22 2.05 7.38
C ASP A 73 10.12 2.09 6.32
N ARG A 74 10.31 1.39 5.22
CA ARG A 74 9.37 1.31 4.09
C ARG A 74 8.99 -0.14 3.84
N SER A 75 7.89 -0.58 4.44
CA SER A 75 7.38 -1.93 4.23
C SER A 75 6.43 -2.00 3.05
N VAL A 76 6.52 -3.08 2.27
CA VAL A 76 5.80 -3.21 0.99
C VAL A 76 4.93 -4.46 0.98
N VAL A 77 3.67 -4.31 0.55
CA VAL A 77 2.83 -5.41 0.06
C VAL A 77 2.82 -5.32 -1.47
N PHE A 78 3.33 -6.35 -2.12
CA PHE A 78 3.30 -6.46 -3.58
C PHE A 78 2.01 -7.14 -4.06
N GLN A 79 1.64 -6.87 -5.29
CA GLN A 79 0.54 -7.56 -5.98
C GLN A 79 0.77 -9.09 -6.00
N GLN A 80 2.01 -9.54 -6.18
CA GLN A 80 2.41 -10.93 -5.95
C GLN A 80 2.84 -11.08 -4.49
N TYR A 81 2.31 -12.06 -3.79
CA TYR A 81 2.37 -12.22 -2.33
C TYR A 81 3.78 -12.24 -1.73
N SER A 82 4.80 -12.57 -2.50
CA SER A 82 6.23 -12.57 -2.12
C SER A 82 6.52 -13.27 -0.77
N LEU A 83 5.79 -14.35 -0.47
CA LEU A 83 6.04 -15.18 0.71
C LEU A 83 7.24 -16.09 0.45
N PHE A 84 8.03 -16.32 1.49
CA PHE A 84 9.11 -17.30 1.45
C PHE A 84 8.52 -18.72 1.44
N PRO A 85 8.64 -19.50 0.34
CA PRO A 85 7.97 -20.80 0.22
C PRO A 85 8.52 -21.86 1.18
N TRP A 86 9.71 -21.64 1.72
CA TRP A 86 10.39 -22.52 2.69
C TRP A 86 10.15 -22.11 4.15
N MET A 87 9.20 -21.24 4.42
CA MET A 87 8.80 -20.79 5.75
C MET A 87 7.30 -20.96 5.93
N THR A 88 6.87 -21.33 7.15
CA THR A 88 5.45 -21.34 7.50
C THR A 88 4.86 -19.92 7.54
N VAL A 89 3.54 -19.80 7.67
CA VAL A 89 2.84 -18.52 7.83
C VAL A 89 3.44 -17.72 8.99
N LEU A 90 3.54 -18.31 10.16
CA LEU A 90 4.12 -17.65 11.33
C LEU A 90 5.58 -17.26 11.11
N GLN A 91 6.38 -18.16 10.51
CA GLN A 91 7.79 -17.89 10.23
C GLN A 91 7.97 -16.74 9.23
N ASN A 92 7.15 -16.64 8.18
CA ASN A 92 7.17 -15.55 7.22
C ASN A 92 6.99 -14.18 7.89
N VAL A 93 6.05 -14.08 8.83
CA VAL A 93 5.78 -12.82 9.53
C VAL A 93 6.86 -12.54 10.58
N THR A 94 7.20 -13.52 11.43
CA THR A 94 8.20 -13.37 12.48
C THR A 94 9.58 -13.01 11.92
N PHE A 95 9.98 -13.61 10.80
CA PHE A 95 11.23 -13.31 10.12
C PHE A 95 11.31 -11.85 9.71
N ALA A 96 10.25 -11.32 9.09
CA ALA A 96 10.22 -9.92 8.65
C ALA A 96 10.32 -8.96 9.84
N VAL A 97 9.59 -9.22 10.93
CA VAL A 97 9.64 -8.41 12.15
C VAL A 97 11.05 -8.44 12.77
N ASN A 98 11.67 -9.62 12.87
CA ASN A 98 13.05 -9.74 13.38
C ASN A 98 14.05 -8.95 12.54
N LYS A 99 13.86 -8.88 11.22
CA LYS A 99 14.77 -8.14 10.32
C LYS A 99 14.69 -6.64 10.45
N THR A 100 13.64 -6.10 11.08
CA THR A 100 13.59 -4.65 11.40
C THR A 100 14.58 -4.24 12.47
N GLY A 101 15.00 -5.16 13.33
CA GLY A 101 15.87 -4.89 14.49
C GLY A 101 15.20 -4.09 15.62
N ARG A 102 13.89 -3.84 15.53
CA ARG A 102 13.13 -3.02 16.49
C ARG A 102 12.62 -3.80 17.68
N PHE A 103 12.52 -5.11 17.57
CA PHE A 103 11.87 -6.00 18.54
C PHE A 103 12.78 -7.15 18.93
N SER A 104 12.68 -7.62 20.17
CA SER A 104 13.26 -8.87 20.62
C SER A 104 12.60 -10.05 19.89
N LYS A 105 13.22 -11.23 19.95
CA LYS A 105 12.67 -12.45 19.30
C LYS A 105 11.29 -12.84 19.86
N SER A 106 11.04 -12.63 21.17
CA SER A 106 9.75 -12.90 21.80
C SER A 106 8.69 -11.93 21.28
N GLU A 107 8.94 -10.62 21.35
CA GLU A 107 8.05 -9.59 20.86
C GLU A 107 7.74 -9.74 19.39
N ALA A 108 8.73 -10.10 18.57
CA ALA A 108 8.51 -10.35 17.13
C ALA A 108 7.53 -11.51 16.90
N LYS A 109 7.62 -12.59 17.69
CA LYS A 109 6.68 -13.71 17.60
C LYS A 109 5.27 -13.31 18.06
N GLU A 110 5.18 -12.57 19.18
CA GLU A 110 3.90 -12.08 19.71
C GLU A 110 3.20 -11.15 18.72
N ARG A 111 3.94 -10.20 18.13
CA ARG A 111 3.42 -9.32 17.07
C ARG A 111 2.96 -10.10 15.85
N ALA A 112 3.74 -11.10 15.42
CA ALA A 112 3.39 -11.93 14.28
C ALA A 112 2.05 -12.66 14.53
N VAL A 113 1.88 -13.28 15.71
CA VAL A 113 0.64 -13.95 16.08
C VAL A 113 -0.52 -12.96 16.15
N TYR A 114 -0.30 -11.78 16.74
CA TYR A 114 -1.33 -10.73 16.84
C TYR A 114 -1.85 -10.31 15.46
N PHE A 115 -0.97 -9.98 14.51
CA PHE A 115 -1.39 -9.54 13.19
C PHE A 115 -1.97 -10.68 12.34
N LEU A 116 -1.47 -11.90 12.49
CA LEU A 116 -2.05 -13.08 11.85
C LEU A 116 -3.48 -13.34 12.37
N LYS A 117 -3.73 -13.17 13.66
CA LYS A 117 -5.08 -13.24 14.23
C LYS A 117 -5.98 -12.11 13.71
N LYS A 118 -5.47 -10.86 13.66
CA LYS A 118 -6.23 -9.72 13.11
C LYS A 118 -6.60 -9.90 11.63
N THR A 119 -5.82 -10.66 10.89
CA THR A 119 -6.10 -11.00 9.47
C THR A 119 -6.83 -12.34 9.30
N GLY A 120 -7.30 -12.98 10.41
CA GLY A 120 -8.09 -14.22 10.40
C GLY A 120 -7.29 -15.45 9.97
N LEU A 121 -6.00 -15.52 10.33
CA LEU A 121 -5.09 -16.61 9.96
C LEU A 121 -4.57 -17.42 11.17
N GLU A 122 -5.18 -17.27 12.35
CA GLU A 122 -4.78 -17.96 13.58
C GLU A 122 -4.84 -19.49 13.48
N HIS A 123 -5.67 -20.01 12.59
CA HIS A 123 -5.88 -21.45 12.38
C HIS A 123 -4.85 -22.10 11.43
N VAL A 124 -3.96 -21.31 10.80
CA VAL A 124 -3.00 -21.78 9.79
C VAL A 124 -1.55 -21.33 10.05
N LEU A 125 -1.19 -21.06 11.29
CA LEU A 125 0.13 -20.53 11.65
C LEU A 125 1.29 -21.40 11.17
N ASP A 126 1.12 -22.72 11.20
CA ASP A 126 2.12 -23.70 10.83
C ASP A 126 2.00 -24.18 9.37
N ALA A 127 1.01 -23.67 8.62
CA ALA A 127 0.84 -23.99 7.20
C ALA A 127 1.94 -23.35 6.34
N TRP A 128 2.28 -24.02 5.25
CA TRP A 128 3.22 -23.53 4.25
C TRP A 128 2.49 -22.75 3.15
N PRO A 129 3.14 -21.80 2.46
CA PRO A 129 2.50 -20.97 1.43
C PRO A 129 1.77 -21.76 0.34
N TYR A 130 2.27 -22.93 -0.05
CA TYR A 130 1.64 -23.77 -1.06
C TYR A 130 0.33 -24.42 -0.61
N GLN A 131 0.07 -24.49 0.70
CA GLN A 131 -1.16 -25.02 1.30
C GLN A 131 -2.26 -23.95 1.40
N LEU A 132 -1.94 -22.69 1.13
CA LEU A 132 -2.83 -21.55 1.30
C LEU A 132 -3.58 -21.22 0.01
N SER A 133 -4.81 -20.76 0.12
CA SER A 133 -5.51 -20.08 -0.97
C SER A 133 -4.83 -18.75 -1.33
N GLY A 134 -5.14 -18.20 -2.51
CA GLY A 134 -4.62 -16.89 -2.92
C GLY A 134 -4.92 -15.79 -1.90
N GLY A 135 -6.16 -15.72 -1.42
CA GLY A 135 -6.57 -14.77 -0.40
C GLY A 135 -5.87 -14.96 0.96
N MET A 136 -5.58 -16.21 1.37
CA MET A 136 -4.80 -16.48 2.59
C MET A 136 -3.34 -16.03 2.44
N ARG A 137 -2.73 -16.26 1.28
CA ARG A 137 -1.37 -15.75 0.98
C ARG A 137 -1.32 -14.23 1.02
N GLN A 138 -2.32 -13.57 0.45
CA GLN A 138 -2.43 -12.11 0.47
C GLN A 138 -2.57 -11.59 1.90
N ARG A 139 -3.45 -12.19 2.71
CA ARG A 139 -3.62 -11.82 4.12
C ARG A 139 -2.34 -12.04 4.94
N THR A 140 -1.57 -13.08 4.63
CA THR A 140 -0.26 -13.32 5.27
C THR A 140 0.74 -12.21 4.90
N ALA A 141 0.78 -11.77 3.63
CA ALA A 141 1.63 -10.68 3.19
C ALA A 141 1.26 -9.35 3.85
N ILE A 142 -0.05 -9.07 3.99
CA ILE A 142 -0.55 -7.89 4.72
C ILE A 142 -0.15 -7.97 6.20
N ALA A 143 -0.41 -9.10 6.87
CA ALA A 143 -0.03 -9.30 8.28
C ALA A 143 1.47 -9.08 8.50
N ARG A 144 2.31 -9.60 7.59
CA ARG A 144 3.76 -9.42 7.61
C ARG A 144 4.14 -7.94 7.58
N THR A 145 3.57 -7.20 6.65
CA THR A 145 3.86 -5.77 6.47
C THR A 145 3.41 -4.94 7.68
N LEU A 146 2.21 -5.19 8.20
CA LEU A 146 1.69 -4.48 9.37
C LEU A 146 2.48 -4.81 10.65
N ALA A 147 2.94 -6.06 10.80
CA ALA A 147 3.73 -6.49 11.96
C ALA A 147 5.11 -5.82 12.04
N MET A 148 5.72 -5.42 10.91
CA MET A 148 7.04 -4.78 10.87
C MET A 148 7.11 -3.41 11.54
N ASP A 149 5.96 -2.77 11.76
CA ASP A 149 5.86 -1.45 12.39
C ASP A 149 6.65 -0.34 11.69
N SER A 150 6.67 -0.37 10.37
CA SER A 150 7.34 0.65 9.56
C SER A 150 6.54 1.96 9.57
N PRO A 151 7.20 3.14 9.55
CA PRO A 151 6.52 4.43 9.45
C PRO A 151 5.85 4.65 8.09
N TYR A 152 6.35 4.02 7.03
CA TYR A 152 5.80 4.09 5.68
C TYR A 152 5.28 2.71 5.25
N LEU A 153 3.97 2.63 4.91
CA LEU A 153 3.32 1.43 4.40
C LEU A 153 3.03 1.61 2.91
N LEU A 154 3.60 0.76 2.08
CA LEU A 154 3.46 0.79 0.63
C LEU A 154 2.64 -0.43 0.19
N LEU A 155 1.47 -0.21 -0.38
CA LEU A 155 0.50 -1.28 -0.65
C LEU A 155 0.14 -1.25 -2.15
N ASP A 156 0.53 -2.30 -2.88
CA ASP A 156 0.26 -2.44 -4.32
C ASP A 156 -0.88 -3.43 -4.56
N GLU A 157 -2.07 -2.92 -4.84
CA GLU A 157 -3.32 -3.69 -5.04
C GLU A 157 -3.56 -4.78 -3.97
N PRO A 158 -3.50 -4.43 -2.66
CA PRO A 158 -3.42 -5.45 -1.60
C PRO A 158 -4.71 -6.26 -1.43
N PHE A 159 -5.82 -5.84 -2.01
CA PHE A 159 -7.13 -6.49 -1.82
C PHE A 159 -7.65 -7.23 -3.05
N GLY A 160 -6.92 -7.24 -4.17
CA GLY A 160 -7.39 -7.80 -5.44
C GLY A 160 -7.79 -9.28 -5.41
N ALA A 161 -7.16 -10.09 -4.55
CA ALA A 161 -7.43 -11.53 -4.44
C ALA A 161 -8.39 -11.89 -3.29
N LEU A 162 -9.06 -10.90 -2.67
CA LEU A 162 -9.90 -11.09 -1.49
C LEU A 162 -11.38 -11.04 -1.83
N ASP A 163 -12.17 -11.87 -1.14
CA ASP A 163 -13.63 -11.75 -1.16
C ASP A 163 -14.11 -10.47 -0.46
N THR A 164 -15.32 -10.03 -0.76
CA THR A 164 -15.89 -8.75 -0.32
C THR A 164 -15.92 -8.61 1.21
N LYS A 165 -16.23 -9.70 1.94
CA LYS A 165 -16.33 -9.66 3.40
C LYS A 165 -14.96 -9.46 4.06
N ILE A 166 -13.98 -10.23 3.63
CA ILE A 166 -12.60 -10.14 4.14
C ILE A 166 -11.97 -8.81 3.74
N ARG A 167 -12.21 -8.34 2.50
CA ARG A 167 -11.77 -7.03 2.03
C ARG A 167 -12.25 -5.92 2.97
N GLY A 168 -13.55 -5.87 3.28
CA GLY A 168 -14.11 -4.88 4.19
C GLY A 168 -13.50 -4.93 5.60
N GLN A 169 -13.23 -6.12 6.14
CA GLN A 169 -12.56 -6.27 7.44
C GLN A 169 -11.13 -5.72 7.44
N LEU A 170 -10.37 -5.97 6.37
CA LEU A 170 -9.00 -5.48 6.25
C LEU A 170 -8.92 -3.97 5.96
N GLN A 171 -9.88 -3.43 5.24
CA GLN A 171 -10.02 -1.97 5.06
C GLN A 171 -10.24 -1.28 6.41
N ILE A 172 -11.11 -1.83 7.28
CA ILE A 172 -11.32 -1.33 8.64
C ILE A 172 -10.02 -1.42 9.45
N LEU A 173 -9.39 -2.60 9.47
CA LEU A 173 -8.13 -2.80 10.19
C LEU A 173 -7.05 -1.80 9.76
N LEU A 174 -6.89 -1.58 8.45
CA LEU A 174 -5.88 -0.68 7.91
C LEU A 174 -6.16 0.78 8.30
N GLN A 175 -7.42 1.20 8.27
CA GLN A 175 -7.79 2.55 8.70
C GLN A 175 -7.61 2.78 10.20
N ASP A 176 -7.99 1.80 11.03
CA ASP A 176 -7.83 1.90 12.48
C ASP A 176 -6.34 2.02 12.83
N LEU A 177 -5.51 1.16 12.23
CA LEU A 177 -4.05 1.23 12.39
C LEU A 177 -3.47 2.57 11.91
N TRP A 178 -3.94 3.11 10.79
CA TRP A 178 -3.50 4.40 10.31
C TRP A 178 -3.85 5.54 11.28
N LYS A 179 -5.11 5.58 11.75
CA LYS A 179 -5.59 6.60 12.71
C LYS A 179 -4.86 6.54 14.05
N GLU A 180 -4.60 5.31 14.55
CA GLU A 180 -3.95 5.10 15.85
C GLU A 180 -2.45 5.36 15.81
N SER A 181 -1.77 5.01 14.71
CA SER A 181 -0.30 5.04 14.64
C SER A 181 0.28 6.27 13.96
N GLY A 182 -0.51 7.07 13.25
CA GLY A 182 -0.03 8.23 12.48
C GLY A 182 0.94 7.86 11.35
N LYS A 183 0.94 6.60 10.87
CA LYS A 183 1.81 6.15 9.78
C LYS A 183 1.40 6.78 8.46
N THR A 184 2.37 6.95 7.58
CA THR A 184 2.12 7.34 6.18
C THR A 184 1.81 6.10 5.37
N VAL A 185 0.69 6.10 4.66
CA VAL A 185 0.23 4.99 3.81
C VAL A 185 0.19 5.44 2.36
N ILE A 186 0.83 4.69 1.47
CA ILE A 186 0.71 4.84 0.03
C ILE A 186 0.02 3.58 -0.50
N PHE A 187 -1.20 3.76 -1.00
CA PHE A 187 -2.09 2.68 -1.41
C PHE A 187 -2.37 2.78 -2.91
N VAL A 188 -1.92 1.81 -3.66
CA VAL A 188 -2.18 1.71 -5.10
C VAL A 188 -3.39 0.80 -5.31
N THR A 189 -4.37 1.28 -6.06
CA THR A 189 -5.54 0.49 -6.48
C THR A 189 -6.07 0.97 -7.82
N HIS A 190 -6.83 0.12 -8.49
CA HIS A 190 -7.67 0.49 -9.62
C HIS A 190 -9.16 0.62 -9.22
N ASP A 191 -9.49 0.32 -7.97
CA ASP A 191 -10.83 0.40 -7.41
C ASP A 191 -11.07 1.76 -6.76
N LEU A 192 -11.96 2.56 -7.37
CA LEU A 192 -12.29 3.89 -6.89
C LEU A 192 -12.98 3.86 -5.52
N ASP A 193 -13.81 2.85 -5.25
CA ASP A 193 -14.48 2.71 -3.97
C ASP A 193 -13.48 2.44 -2.84
N GLU A 194 -12.44 1.64 -3.11
CA GLU A 194 -11.35 1.46 -2.14
C GLU A 194 -10.63 2.78 -1.84
N ALA A 195 -10.30 3.54 -2.89
CA ALA A 195 -9.60 4.81 -2.73
C ALA A 195 -10.45 5.83 -1.93
N MET A 196 -11.74 5.90 -2.20
CA MET A 196 -12.68 6.79 -1.49
C MET A 196 -12.89 6.38 -0.02
N ILE A 197 -12.90 5.06 0.26
CA ILE A 197 -13.09 4.54 1.62
C ILE A 197 -11.84 4.78 2.47
N LEU A 198 -10.64 4.70 1.90
CA LEU A 198 -9.39 4.64 2.64
C LEU A 198 -8.62 5.96 2.63
N GLY A 199 -8.57 6.64 1.49
CA GLY A 199 -7.69 7.77 1.28
C GLY A 199 -8.09 9.04 2.02
N SER A 200 -7.10 9.79 2.50
CA SER A 200 -7.25 11.20 2.85
C SER A 200 -6.97 12.10 1.65
N ARG A 201 -6.23 11.60 0.67
CA ARG A 201 -5.99 12.22 -0.63
C ARG A 201 -5.92 11.15 -1.71
N ILE A 202 -6.45 11.47 -2.90
CA ILE A 202 -6.42 10.59 -4.06
C ILE A 202 -5.69 11.33 -5.19
N VAL A 203 -4.76 10.61 -5.83
CA VAL A 203 -4.00 11.08 -7.00
C VAL A 203 -4.28 10.13 -8.15
N PHE A 204 -4.66 10.68 -9.31
CA PHE A 204 -4.86 9.95 -10.55
C PHE A 204 -3.63 10.09 -11.44
N ILE A 205 -3.05 8.94 -11.82
CA ILE A 205 -1.89 8.86 -12.72
C ILE A 205 -2.35 8.31 -14.06
N GLU A 206 -1.97 9.03 -15.12
CA GLU A 206 -2.15 8.62 -16.51
C GLU A 206 -0.89 8.97 -17.29
N ASP A 207 -0.47 8.09 -18.20
CA ASP A 207 0.72 8.24 -19.03
C ASP A 207 1.98 8.68 -18.26
N GLY A 208 2.15 8.14 -17.07
CA GLY A 208 3.31 8.41 -16.20
C GLY A 208 3.33 9.79 -15.56
N ARG A 209 2.21 10.51 -15.55
CA ARG A 209 2.05 11.86 -14.96
C ARG A 209 0.86 11.92 -14.03
N ILE A 210 0.89 12.82 -13.08
CA ILE A 210 -0.28 13.15 -12.27
C ILE A 210 -1.19 14.05 -13.10
N GLN A 211 -2.42 13.62 -13.34
CA GLN A 211 -3.44 14.37 -14.07
C GLN A 211 -4.41 15.07 -13.14
N HIS A 212 -4.80 14.37 -12.07
CA HIS A 212 -5.77 14.89 -11.10
C HIS A 212 -5.35 14.57 -9.68
N GLU A 213 -5.76 15.44 -8.76
CA GLU A 213 -5.54 15.28 -7.33
C GLU A 213 -6.75 15.80 -6.57
N LYS A 214 -7.15 15.09 -5.52
CA LYS A 214 -8.29 15.46 -4.68
C LYS A 214 -8.04 15.14 -3.22
N GLN A 215 -8.22 16.12 -2.35
CA GLN A 215 -8.31 15.90 -0.91
C GLN A 215 -9.68 15.31 -0.57
N ILE A 216 -9.69 14.31 0.28
CA ILE A 216 -10.90 13.63 0.74
C ILE A 216 -11.12 13.96 2.20
N ASP A 217 -12.30 14.49 2.51
CA ASP A 217 -12.70 14.63 3.91
C ASP A 217 -12.89 13.24 4.53
N THR A 218 -12.12 12.93 5.56
CA THR A 218 -12.16 11.63 6.25
C THR A 218 -13.52 11.33 6.90
N SER A 219 -14.39 12.33 7.09
CA SER A 219 -15.78 12.12 7.48
C SER A 219 -16.61 11.43 6.39
N ILE A 220 -16.27 11.65 5.11
CA ILE A 220 -16.89 11.03 3.94
C ILE A 220 -16.52 9.54 3.87
N ASN A 221 -15.32 9.15 4.27
CA ASN A 221 -14.87 7.76 4.26
C ASN A 221 -15.79 6.84 5.08
N CYS A 222 -16.31 7.31 6.20
CA CYS A 222 -17.27 6.57 7.02
C CYS A 222 -18.62 6.39 6.31
N CYS A 223 -19.05 7.37 5.52
CA CYS A 223 -20.32 7.35 4.80
C CYS A 223 -20.25 6.41 3.58
N CYS A 224 -19.14 6.40 2.85
CA CYS A 224 -18.92 5.50 1.73
C CYS A 224 -18.91 4.03 2.19
N ARG A 225 -18.39 3.74 3.39
CA ARG A 225 -18.44 2.41 3.99
C ARG A 225 -19.84 1.87 4.27
N GLN A 226 -20.73 2.74 4.76
CA GLN A 226 -22.06 2.33 5.18
C GLN A 226 -23.03 2.17 4.01
N GLN A 227 -22.56 2.34 2.74
CA GLN A 227 -23.43 2.42 1.56
C GLN A 227 -24.61 3.39 1.74
N ALA A 228 -24.52 4.22 2.76
CA ALA A 228 -25.54 5.21 3.07
C ALA A 228 -25.36 6.36 2.08
N GLY A 229 -26.15 6.33 1.00
CA GLY A 229 -26.18 7.28 -0.09
C GLY A 229 -26.33 8.73 0.37
N ARG A 230 -25.24 9.32 0.84
CA ARG A 230 -25.14 10.77 0.91
C ARG A 230 -24.83 11.27 -0.48
N ALA A 231 -25.59 12.26 -0.92
CA ALA A 231 -25.42 12.94 -2.20
C ALA A 231 -23.95 13.32 -2.46
N ASP A 232 -23.23 13.72 -1.40
CA ASP A 232 -21.82 14.11 -1.46
C ASP A 232 -20.88 12.96 -1.88
N CYS A 233 -21.12 11.72 -1.41
CA CYS A 233 -20.31 10.56 -1.77
C CYS A 233 -20.53 10.16 -3.23
N GLN A 234 -21.77 10.24 -3.70
CA GLN A 234 -22.13 9.94 -5.06
C GLN A 234 -21.59 10.99 -6.03
N ALA A 235 -21.72 12.27 -5.70
CA ALA A 235 -21.18 13.38 -6.49
C ALA A 235 -19.66 13.28 -6.62
N LEU A 236 -18.95 12.95 -5.52
CA LEU A 236 -17.51 12.72 -5.53
C LEU A 236 -17.14 11.52 -6.43
N LYS A 237 -17.87 10.42 -6.35
CA LYS A 237 -17.65 9.25 -7.19
C LYS A 237 -17.86 9.56 -8.68
N GLU A 238 -18.90 10.31 -9.00
CA GLU A 238 -19.18 10.75 -10.38
C GLU A 238 -18.09 11.69 -10.90
N GLU A 239 -17.62 12.65 -10.07
CA GLU A 239 -16.49 13.52 -10.42
C GLU A 239 -15.24 12.69 -10.77
N MET A 240 -14.87 11.76 -9.89
CA MET A 240 -13.66 10.95 -10.06
C MET A 240 -13.79 9.91 -11.16
N THR A 241 -14.99 9.41 -11.45
CA THR A 241 -15.24 8.49 -12.58
C THR A 241 -14.92 9.16 -13.93
N ARG A 242 -15.09 10.48 -14.03
CA ARG A 242 -14.72 11.23 -15.24
C ARG A 242 -13.22 11.27 -15.51
N TRP A 243 -12.38 11.05 -14.48
CA TRP A 243 -10.93 10.96 -14.65
C TRP A 243 -10.51 9.73 -15.46
N PHE A 244 -11.38 8.71 -15.54
CA PHE A 244 -11.13 7.48 -16.29
C PHE A 244 -11.71 7.52 -17.72
N GLN A 245 -12.31 8.64 -18.13
CA GLN A 245 -12.89 8.84 -19.48
C GLN A 245 -11.93 9.63 -20.37
#